data_b1541151f533c61129b46ee8b9739f5d
#
_entry.id   b1541151f533c61129b46ee8b9739f5d
#
_cell.length_a   1.000
_cell.length_b   1.000
_cell.length_c   1.000
_cell.angle_alpha   90.00
_cell.angle_beta   90.00
_cell.angle_gamma   90.00
#
_symmetry.space_group_name_H-M   'P 1'
#
loop_
_entity.id
_entity.type
_entity.pdbx_description
1 polymer ?
#
loop_
_entity_poly.entity_id
_entity_poly.type
_entity_poly.pdbx_seq_one_letter_code
_entity_poly.pdbx_strand_id
1 'polypeptide(L)'
;MAVIEIPAGCKNKYEMDKDTGLLRLDRVLYTSTHYPANYGFIPRTYAEDGDPLDVLVLCQESIVPMTLVECYPIGVLKMIDDDQLDEKIIAVPFNDPSHSCYSDISELPSHIFEEISHFFKVYKSLEGKSTVVNEVLGAKEAEEIITKCILAYKDAYC
;
A
#
# COMPACT_ATOMS: atom_id res chain seq x y z
N MET A 1 -3.95 -6.83 -9.80
CA MET A 1 -4.36 -7.72 -8.68
C MET A 1 -3.57 -7.34 -7.44
N ALA A 2 -4.23 -7.19 -6.31
CA ALA A 2 -3.63 -6.95 -5.00
C ALA A 2 -4.07 -8.03 -4.01
N VAL A 3 -3.21 -8.40 -3.05
CA VAL A 3 -3.56 -9.25 -1.89
C VAL A 3 -3.63 -8.35 -0.68
N ILE A 4 -4.76 -8.33 0.01
CA ILE A 4 -4.94 -7.51 1.22
C ILE A 4 -4.45 -8.29 2.43
N GLU A 5 -3.61 -7.65 3.25
CA GLU A 5 -3.13 -8.18 4.53
C GLU A 5 -3.79 -7.48 5.71
N ILE A 6 -4.04 -6.17 5.58
CA ILE A 6 -4.54 -5.33 6.67
C ILE A 6 -5.80 -4.60 6.21
N PRO A 7 -6.95 -4.82 6.86
CA PRO A 7 -8.18 -4.09 6.55
C PRO A 7 -8.08 -2.59 6.89
N ALA A 8 -8.78 -1.75 6.16
CA ALA A 8 -8.98 -0.36 6.54
C ALA A 8 -9.55 -0.26 7.96
N GLY A 9 -9.06 0.72 8.74
CA GLY A 9 -9.46 0.91 10.13
C GLY A 9 -8.82 -0.05 11.14
N CYS A 10 -7.92 -0.93 10.68
CA CYS A 10 -7.19 -1.85 11.56
C CYS A 10 -5.95 -1.20 12.17
N LYS A 11 -5.63 -1.59 13.38
CA LYS A 11 -4.41 -1.19 14.10
C LYS A 11 -3.37 -2.32 14.16
N ASN A 12 -3.77 -3.54 13.86
CA ASN A 12 -2.87 -4.68 13.79
C ASN A 12 -2.12 -4.66 12.46
N LYS A 13 -0.79 -4.71 12.52
CA LYS A 13 0.04 -4.92 11.34
C LYS A 13 0.19 -6.42 11.12
N TYR A 14 -0.41 -6.90 10.05
CA TYR A 14 -0.26 -8.28 9.58
C TYR A 14 0.70 -8.33 8.40
N GLU A 15 1.42 -9.43 8.29
CA GLU A 15 2.29 -9.76 7.17
C GLU A 15 2.07 -11.20 6.75
N MET A 16 2.05 -11.47 5.46
CA MET A 16 2.01 -12.83 4.97
C MET A 16 3.37 -13.51 5.19
N ASP A 17 3.36 -14.58 5.95
CA ASP A 17 4.52 -15.45 6.11
C ASP A 17 4.73 -16.24 4.81
N LYS A 18 5.85 -15.96 4.13
CA LYS A 18 6.17 -16.53 2.81
C LYS A 18 6.40 -18.05 2.87
N ASP A 19 6.79 -18.58 4.04
CA ASP A 19 7.05 -20.03 4.21
C ASP A 19 5.77 -20.82 4.40
N THR A 20 4.81 -20.26 5.13
CA THR A 20 3.57 -20.98 5.49
C THR A 20 2.35 -20.53 4.67
N GLY A 21 2.40 -19.34 4.05
CA GLY A 21 1.27 -18.71 3.38
C GLY A 21 0.18 -18.21 4.33
N LEU A 22 0.45 -18.18 5.63
CA LEU A 22 -0.48 -17.68 6.64
C LEU A 22 -0.18 -16.22 6.99
N LEU A 23 -1.18 -15.51 7.52
CA LEU A 23 -0.95 -14.20 8.11
C LEU A 23 -0.30 -14.34 9.47
N ARG A 24 0.75 -13.58 9.68
CA ARG A 24 1.40 -13.37 10.97
C ARG A 24 1.04 -12.00 11.51
N LEU A 25 0.70 -11.90 12.77
CA LEU A 25 0.66 -10.62 13.48
C LEU A 25 2.10 -10.17 13.75
N ASP A 26 2.57 -9.18 13.00
CA ASP A 26 3.88 -8.58 13.24
C ASP A 26 3.86 -7.77 14.54
N ARG A 27 2.96 -6.80 14.62
CA ARG A 27 2.71 -6.01 15.84
C ARG A 27 1.36 -5.30 15.81
N VAL A 28 0.95 -4.82 16.96
CA VAL A 28 -0.09 -3.78 17.08
C VAL A 28 0.62 -2.43 17.02
N LEU A 29 0.14 -1.50 16.20
CA LEU A 29 0.74 -0.15 16.09
C LEU A 29 0.80 0.50 17.48
N TYR A 30 1.93 1.13 17.81
CA TYR A 30 2.14 1.79 19.10
C TYR A 30 1.40 3.11 19.22
N THR A 31 1.16 3.79 18.11
CA THR A 31 0.36 5.01 18.04
C THR A 31 -1.13 4.68 18.09
N SER A 32 -1.98 5.70 18.24
CA SER A 32 -3.44 5.56 18.14
C SER A 32 -3.95 5.52 16.70
N THR A 33 -3.05 5.60 15.72
CA THR A 33 -3.41 5.58 14.30
C THR A 33 -3.90 4.21 13.84
N HIS A 34 -4.75 4.21 12.82
CA HIS A 34 -5.28 3.03 12.16
C HIS A 34 -4.97 3.14 10.66
N TYR A 35 -4.81 2.02 9.99
CA TYR A 35 -4.58 2.03 8.55
C TYR A 35 -5.73 2.76 7.83
N PRO A 36 -5.42 3.81 7.04
CA PRO A 36 -6.45 4.66 6.43
C PRO A 36 -7.14 4.01 5.23
N ALA A 37 -6.57 2.93 4.69
CA ALA A 37 -7.08 2.16 3.57
C ALA A 37 -6.77 0.68 3.76
N ASN A 38 -7.35 -0.17 2.94
CA ASN A 38 -6.96 -1.58 2.89
C ASN A 38 -5.53 -1.68 2.37
N TYR A 39 -4.66 -2.34 3.11
CA TYR A 39 -3.24 -2.41 2.83
C TYR A 39 -2.81 -3.84 2.50
N GLY A 40 -1.91 -3.97 1.57
CA GLY A 40 -1.35 -5.25 1.17
C GLY A 40 -0.28 -5.08 0.11
N PHE A 41 -0.13 -6.05 -0.78
CA PHE A 41 0.93 -6.07 -1.77
C PHE A 41 0.43 -6.52 -3.15
N ILE A 42 1.23 -6.23 -4.17
CA ILE A 42 1.00 -6.70 -5.54
C ILE A 42 1.84 -7.95 -5.77
N PRO A 43 1.23 -9.14 -5.96
CA PRO A 43 1.97 -10.38 -6.19
C PRO A 43 2.85 -10.33 -7.45
N ARG A 44 3.98 -11.02 -7.43
CA ARG A 44 4.94 -11.09 -8.53
C ARG A 44 5.52 -9.73 -8.92
N THR A 45 5.75 -8.90 -7.92
CA THR A 45 6.55 -7.68 -7.99
C THR A 45 7.76 -7.81 -7.06
N TYR A 46 8.82 -7.06 -7.33
CA TYR A 46 10.01 -7.03 -6.51
C TYR A 46 10.49 -5.57 -6.41
N ALA A 47 10.32 -4.97 -5.25
CA ALA A 47 10.68 -3.58 -4.96
C ALA A 47 12.14 -3.46 -4.49
N GLU A 48 12.61 -2.23 -4.28
CA GLU A 48 14.03 -1.98 -3.95
C GLU A 48 14.42 -2.46 -2.54
N ASP A 49 13.46 -2.58 -1.64
CA ASP A 49 13.63 -3.14 -0.29
C ASP A 49 13.71 -4.68 -0.25
N GLY A 50 13.49 -5.34 -1.40
CA GLY A 50 13.52 -6.80 -1.52
C GLY A 50 12.19 -7.50 -1.21
N ASP A 51 11.11 -6.73 -1.05
CA ASP A 51 9.76 -7.21 -0.82
C ASP A 51 8.84 -6.95 -2.03
N PRO A 52 7.66 -7.59 -2.10
CA PRO A 52 6.65 -7.22 -3.07
C PRO A 52 6.21 -5.77 -2.91
N LEU A 53 5.85 -5.12 -4.02
CA LEU A 53 5.41 -3.73 -4.03
C LEU A 53 4.13 -3.54 -3.22
N ASP A 54 4.16 -2.63 -2.27
CA ASP A 54 3.04 -2.30 -1.39
C ASP A 54 1.89 -1.61 -2.14
N VAL A 55 0.67 -1.84 -1.68
CA VAL A 55 -0.53 -1.21 -2.23
C VAL A 55 -1.54 -0.82 -1.15
N LEU A 56 -2.10 0.38 -1.29
CA LEU A 56 -3.25 0.88 -0.56
C LEU A 56 -4.46 0.80 -1.49
N VAL A 57 -5.45 0.00 -1.14
CA VAL A 57 -6.69 -0.13 -1.91
C VAL A 57 -7.79 0.69 -1.23
N LEU A 58 -8.13 1.80 -1.87
CA LEU A 58 -9.24 2.67 -1.46
C LEU A 58 -10.55 1.99 -1.82
N CYS A 59 -11.35 1.68 -0.82
CA CYS A 59 -12.63 1.00 -0.98
C CYS A 59 -13.62 1.52 0.06
N GLN A 60 -14.89 1.50 -0.27
CA GLN A 60 -15.94 1.94 0.66
C GLN A 60 -15.96 1.11 1.95
N GLU A 61 -15.61 -0.17 1.86
CA GLU A 61 -15.63 -1.10 2.97
C GLU A 61 -14.23 -1.66 3.28
N SER A 62 -14.06 -2.14 4.50
CA SER A 62 -12.86 -2.90 4.86
C SER A 62 -12.89 -4.28 4.21
N ILE A 63 -11.77 -4.69 3.63
CA ILE A 63 -11.64 -5.95 2.91
C ILE A 63 -11.03 -6.99 3.84
N VAL A 64 -11.59 -8.18 3.87
CA VAL A 64 -11.09 -9.31 4.67
C VAL A 64 -9.65 -9.65 4.26
N PRO A 65 -8.72 -9.87 5.21
CA PRO A 65 -7.35 -10.28 4.91
C PRO A 65 -7.28 -11.53 4.05
N MET A 66 -6.23 -11.63 3.23
CA MET A 66 -5.98 -12.68 2.23
C MET A 66 -6.96 -12.65 1.04
N THR A 67 -7.72 -11.56 0.89
CA THR A 67 -8.56 -11.36 -0.30
C THR A 67 -7.72 -10.89 -1.48
N LEU A 68 -7.92 -11.55 -2.62
CA LEU A 68 -7.38 -11.12 -3.90
C LEU A 68 -8.35 -10.11 -4.54
N VAL A 69 -7.85 -8.90 -4.80
CA VAL A 69 -8.64 -7.78 -5.30
C VAL A 69 -8.22 -7.39 -6.71
N GLU A 70 -9.17 -7.36 -7.63
CA GLU A 70 -8.98 -6.75 -8.95
C GLU A 70 -9.11 -5.23 -8.83
N CYS A 71 -8.00 -4.53 -9.03
CA CYS A 71 -7.91 -3.08 -8.88
C CYS A 71 -6.98 -2.49 -9.94
N TYR A 72 -7.07 -1.19 -10.13
CA TYR A 72 -6.18 -0.41 -10.99
C TYR A 72 -5.53 0.74 -10.20
N PRO A 73 -4.29 1.13 -10.54
CA PRO A 73 -3.59 2.20 -9.85
C PRO A 73 -4.16 3.57 -10.25
N ILE A 74 -4.26 4.47 -9.27
CA ILE A 74 -4.62 5.87 -9.48
C ILE A 74 -3.52 6.82 -9.01
N GLY A 75 -2.51 6.32 -8.31
CA GLY A 75 -1.37 7.09 -7.85
C GLY A 75 -0.37 6.27 -7.07
N VAL A 76 0.67 6.93 -6.59
CA VAL A 76 1.73 6.37 -5.75
C VAL A 76 2.19 7.37 -4.71
N LEU A 77 2.35 6.89 -3.48
CA LEU A 77 2.99 7.61 -2.39
C LEU A 77 4.45 7.15 -2.32
N LYS A 78 5.39 8.11 -2.39
CA LYS A 78 6.83 7.87 -2.21
C LYS A 78 7.26 8.33 -0.84
N MET A 79 7.95 7.47 -0.12
CA MET A 79 8.47 7.77 1.20
C MET A 79 9.86 7.16 1.40
N ILE A 80 10.54 7.63 2.42
CA ILE A 80 11.77 7.01 2.93
C ILE A 80 11.44 6.37 4.27
N ASP A 81 11.71 5.08 4.39
CA ASP A 81 11.59 4.31 5.61
C ASP A 81 12.93 3.62 5.90
N ASP A 82 13.50 3.85 7.08
CA ASP A 82 14.82 3.33 7.48
C ASP A 82 15.91 3.57 6.39
N ASP A 83 15.97 4.81 5.83
CA ASP A 83 16.87 5.26 4.76
C ASP A 83 16.70 4.53 3.40
N GLN A 84 15.64 3.78 3.20
CA GLN A 84 15.31 3.12 1.95
C GLN A 84 14.08 3.76 1.29
N LEU A 85 14.09 3.77 -0.04
CA LEU A 85 12.92 4.18 -0.81
C LEU A 85 11.82 3.14 -0.64
N ASP A 86 10.66 3.60 -0.23
CA ASP A 86 9.46 2.80 -0.03
C ASP A 86 8.32 3.43 -0.83
N GLU A 87 7.86 2.72 -1.84
CA GLU A 87 6.82 3.18 -2.75
C GLU A 87 5.53 2.39 -2.50
N LYS A 88 4.43 3.13 -2.27
CA LYS A 88 3.12 2.52 -2.00
C LYS A 88 2.13 2.93 -3.07
N ILE A 89 1.69 1.97 -3.87
CA ILE A 89 0.68 2.19 -4.89
C ILE A 89 -0.65 2.53 -4.22
N ILE A 90 -1.37 3.48 -4.80
CA ILE A 90 -2.75 3.80 -4.42
C ILE A 90 -3.65 3.31 -5.55
N ALA A 91 -4.57 2.43 -5.24
CA ALA A 91 -5.43 1.76 -6.22
C ALA A 91 -6.89 1.77 -5.78
N VAL A 92 -7.78 1.56 -6.72
CA VAL A 92 -9.23 1.40 -6.50
C VAL A 92 -9.73 0.13 -7.15
N PRO A 93 -10.68 -0.61 -6.52
CA PRO A 93 -11.28 -1.79 -7.13
C PRO A 93 -12.12 -1.43 -8.35
N PHE A 94 -12.08 -2.25 -9.39
CA PHE A 94 -12.92 -2.05 -10.59
C PHE A 94 -14.43 -2.03 -10.27
N ASN A 95 -14.85 -2.79 -9.27
CA ASN A 95 -16.26 -3.03 -8.94
C ASN A 95 -16.72 -2.29 -7.67
N ASP A 96 -16.02 -1.25 -7.24
CA ASP A 96 -16.51 -0.36 -6.17
C ASP A 96 -17.18 0.86 -6.80
N PRO A 97 -18.52 0.98 -6.76
CA PRO A 97 -19.25 2.08 -7.39
C PRO A 97 -18.92 3.46 -6.79
N SER A 98 -18.39 3.50 -5.57
CA SER A 98 -18.03 4.76 -4.90
C SER A 98 -16.65 5.27 -5.31
N HIS A 99 -15.74 4.40 -5.76
CA HIS A 99 -14.37 4.76 -6.09
C HIS A 99 -13.99 4.50 -7.55
N SER A 100 -14.70 3.62 -8.27
CA SER A 100 -14.39 3.27 -9.67
C SER A 100 -14.59 4.42 -10.68
N CYS A 101 -15.07 5.57 -10.23
CA CYS A 101 -15.14 6.78 -11.06
C CYS A 101 -13.82 7.55 -11.12
N TYR A 102 -12.87 7.28 -10.22
CA TYR A 102 -11.57 7.95 -10.19
C TYR A 102 -10.57 7.22 -11.07
N SER A 103 -9.83 7.96 -11.88
CA SER A 103 -8.77 7.46 -12.75
C SER A 103 -7.37 7.96 -12.36
N ASP A 104 -7.31 9.02 -11.55
CA ASP A 104 -6.07 9.62 -11.07
C ASP A 104 -6.28 10.18 -9.65
N ILE A 105 -5.20 10.18 -8.86
CA ILE A 105 -5.25 10.65 -7.47
C ILE A 105 -5.66 12.12 -7.35
N SER A 106 -5.39 12.93 -8.36
CA SER A 106 -5.77 14.36 -8.39
C SER A 106 -7.28 14.60 -8.43
N GLU A 107 -8.06 13.57 -8.75
CA GLU A 107 -9.53 13.63 -8.75
C GLU A 107 -10.13 13.38 -7.36
N LEU A 108 -9.34 12.86 -6.42
CA LEU A 108 -9.79 12.62 -5.05
C LEU A 108 -9.83 13.90 -4.23
N PRO A 109 -10.71 13.98 -3.20
CA PRO A 109 -10.62 15.00 -2.19
C PRO A 109 -9.21 14.99 -1.54
N SER A 110 -8.58 16.17 -1.44
CA SER A 110 -7.20 16.30 -0.93
C SER A 110 -6.99 15.68 0.45
N HIS A 111 -8.03 15.72 1.29
CA HIS A 111 -7.98 15.17 2.64
C HIS A 111 -7.66 13.67 2.69
N ILE A 112 -8.07 12.89 1.68
CA ILE A 112 -7.83 11.43 1.65
C ILE A 112 -6.32 11.14 1.63
N PHE A 113 -5.57 11.80 0.75
CA PHE A 113 -4.12 11.57 0.69
C PHE A 113 -3.35 12.36 1.76
N GLU A 114 -3.93 13.42 2.34
CA GLU A 114 -3.39 14.06 3.54
C GLU A 114 -3.45 13.12 4.75
N GLU A 115 -4.54 12.38 4.94
CA GLU A 115 -4.66 11.33 5.97
C GLU A 115 -3.68 10.19 5.73
N ILE A 116 -3.58 9.68 4.50
CA ILE A 116 -2.63 8.63 4.13
C ILE A 116 -1.19 9.09 4.43
N SER A 117 -0.83 10.28 3.98
CA SER A 117 0.50 10.85 4.21
C SER A 117 0.78 11.06 5.69
N HIS A 118 -0.19 11.56 6.44
CA HIS A 118 -0.07 11.74 7.89
C HIS A 118 0.13 10.40 8.60
N PHE A 119 -0.67 9.39 8.25
CA PHE A 119 -0.53 8.06 8.82
C PHE A 119 0.92 7.54 8.69
N PHE A 120 1.48 7.54 7.49
CA PHE A 120 2.84 7.05 7.27
C PHE A 120 3.94 7.92 7.89
N LYS A 121 3.68 9.20 8.16
CA LYS A 121 4.60 10.06 8.90
C LYS A 121 4.69 9.71 10.39
N VAL A 122 3.63 9.19 10.98
CA VAL A 122 3.53 9.04 12.45
C VAL A 122 3.39 7.61 12.94
N TYR A 123 3.03 6.64 12.09
CA TYR A 123 2.66 5.29 12.54
C TYR A 123 3.77 4.53 13.27
N LYS A 124 5.05 4.86 13.02
CA LYS A 124 6.23 4.32 13.71
C LYS A 124 6.84 5.28 14.76
N SER A 125 6.26 6.45 15.00
CA SER A 125 6.88 7.50 15.84
C SER A 125 7.12 7.05 17.29
N LEU A 126 6.20 6.29 17.87
CA LEU A 126 6.35 5.76 19.25
C LEU A 126 7.27 4.53 19.32
N GLU A 127 7.69 3.99 18.16
CA GLU A 127 8.72 2.94 18.07
C GLU A 127 10.14 3.53 17.97
N GLY A 128 10.26 4.86 18.05
CA GLY A 128 11.54 5.56 17.93
C GLY A 128 12.09 5.61 16.50
N LYS A 129 11.24 5.35 15.50
CA LYS A 129 11.58 5.38 14.07
C LYS A 129 10.98 6.62 13.41
N SER A 130 11.69 7.15 12.42
CA SER A 130 11.24 8.27 11.60
C SER A 130 10.99 7.82 10.19
N THR A 131 9.91 8.30 9.61
CA THR A 131 9.57 8.12 8.20
C THR A 131 9.37 9.49 7.56
N VAL A 132 9.77 9.64 6.32
CA VAL A 132 9.61 10.87 5.56
C VAL A 132 8.76 10.59 4.33
N VAL A 133 7.57 11.15 4.29
CA VAL A 133 6.74 11.13 3.08
C VAL A 133 7.19 12.26 2.17
N ASN A 134 7.67 11.90 0.98
CA ASN A 134 8.25 12.86 0.04
C ASN A 134 7.17 13.49 -0.86
N GLU A 135 6.44 12.65 -1.58
CA GLU A 135 5.49 13.12 -2.59
C GLU A 135 4.40 12.06 -2.88
N VAL A 136 3.30 12.55 -3.45
CA VAL A 136 2.25 11.72 -4.03
C VAL A 136 2.17 12.05 -5.50
N LEU A 137 2.27 11.06 -6.36
CA LEU A 137 2.26 11.19 -7.83
C LEU A 137 1.05 10.47 -8.42
N GLY A 138 0.78 10.71 -9.72
CA GLY A 138 -0.42 10.24 -10.39
C GLY A 138 -0.38 8.79 -10.86
N ALA A 139 -1.42 8.41 -11.59
CA ALA A 139 -1.62 7.05 -12.10
C ALA A 139 -0.49 6.60 -13.04
N LYS A 140 0.02 7.50 -13.90
CA LYS A 140 1.07 7.19 -14.86
C LYS A 140 2.36 6.73 -14.17
N GLU A 141 2.81 7.46 -13.17
CA GLU A 141 3.99 7.12 -12.39
C GLU A 141 3.80 5.80 -11.63
N ALA A 142 2.59 5.56 -11.10
CA ALA A 142 2.26 4.30 -10.46
C ALA A 142 2.37 3.10 -11.43
N GLU A 143 1.87 3.23 -12.65
CA GLU A 143 1.99 2.20 -13.69
C GLU A 143 3.44 1.92 -14.08
N GLU A 144 4.28 2.97 -14.19
CA GLU A 144 5.71 2.85 -14.49
C GLU A 144 6.44 2.07 -13.38
N ILE A 145 6.15 2.37 -12.11
CA ILE A 145 6.72 1.67 -10.95
C ILE A 145 6.27 0.22 -10.90
N ILE A 146 4.99 -0.06 -11.09
CA ILE A 146 4.47 -1.44 -11.12
C ILE A 146 5.18 -2.23 -12.23
N THR A 147 5.32 -1.64 -13.42
CA THR A 147 6.00 -2.28 -14.56
C THR A 147 7.46 -2.59 -14.21
N LYS A 148 8.19 -1.63 -13.63
CA LYS A 148 9.57 -1.82 -13.16
C LYS A 148 9.68 -2.98 -12.17
N CYS A 149 8.80 -3.03 -11.16
CA CYS A 149 8.81 -4.08 -10.15
C CYS A 149 8.42 -5.47 -10.69
N ILE A 150 7.53 -5.54 -11.69
CA ILE A 150 7.22 -6.80 -12.39
C ILE A 150 8.43 -7.32 -13.18
N LEU A 151 9.15 -6.44 -13.87
CA LEU A 151 10.36 -6.81 -14.61
C LEU A 151 11.45 -7.28 -13.65
N ALA A 152 11.67 -6.55 -12.55
CA ALA A 152 12.63 -6.94 -11.52
C ALA A 152 12.30 -8.32 -10.91
N TYR A 153 11.02 -8.62 -10.68
CA TYR A 153 10.59 -9.95 -10.23
C TYR A 153 10.93 -11.04 -11.24
N LYS A 154 10.68 -10.79 -12.54
CA LYS A 154 10.99 -11.77 -13.60
C LYS A 154 12.50 -12.03 -13.69
N ASP A 155 13.30 -10.99 -13.59
CA ASP A 155 14.76 -11.11 -13.63
C ASP A 155 15.34 -11.87 -12.43
N ALA A 156 14.69 -11.74 -11.26
CA ALA A 156 15.16 -12.38 -10.03
C ALA A 156 14.67 -13.83 -9.85
N TYR A 157 13.50 -14.18 -10.38
CA TYR A 157 12.79 -15.43 -10.04
C TYR A 157 12.29 -16.26 -11.25
N CYS A 158 12.45 -15.82 -12.47
CA CYS A 158 12.04 -16.54 -13.68
C CYS A 158 13.20 -16.74 -14.66
#